data_7a51287c089b9ff747a12f41087d7a58
#
_entry.id   7a51287c089b9ff747a12f41087d7a58
#
_cell.length_a   1.000
_cell.length_b   1.000
_cell.length_c   1.000
_cell.angle_alpha   90.00
_cell.angle_beta   90.00
_cell.angle_gamma   90.00
#
_symmetry.space_group_name_H-M   'P 1'
#
loop_
_entity.id
_entity.type
_entity.pdbx_description
1 polymer ?
#
loop_
_entity_poly.entity_id
_entity_poly.type
_entity_poly.pdbx_seq_one_letter_code
_entity_poly.pdbx_strand_id
1 'polypeptide(L)'
;FRREVLGVEQAAPVEVMPQPAEDFYDWSMAADTRPPRPEAPVLHYGDFVRPEDNIMEVITVYPEMGPLLMEYGMHCVGCFVSYDETLWEATQVHGMDVFELLGEMNEYLADKLGKELIGGGTKLQDLLTMYPQTLAVLQEYGIEMPEDMDTDLATLTAAQKISLTDVLEQMHRVLRKE
;
A
#
# COMPACT_ATOMS: atom_id res chain seq x y z
N PHE A 1 -9.82 60.24 -49.98
CA PHE A 1 -10.12 59.09 -49.13
C PHE A 1 -9.08 59.05 -48.03
N ARG A 2 -9.42 59.56 -46.84
CA ARG A 2 -8.61 59.48 -45.63
C ARG A 2 -8.88 58.11 -45.02
N ARG A 3 -7.85 57.29 -44.87
CA ARG A 3 -7.85 56.13 -43.96
C ARG A 3 -7.60 56.65 -42.54
N GLU A 4 -8.62 56.60 -41.72
CA GLU A 4 -8.46 56.71 -40.28
C GLU A 4 -7.66 55.48 -39.76
N VAL A 5 -6.50 55.75 -39.21
CA VAL A 5 -5.70 54.76 -38.47
C VAL A 5 -6.35 54.63 -37.10
N LEU A 6 -7.04 53.52 -36.87
CA LEU A 6 -7.55 53.14 -35.56
C LEU A 6 -6.39 53.08 -34.59
N GLY A 7 -6.46 53.88 -33.51
CA GLY A 7 -5.47 53.92 -32.48
C GLY A 7 -5.34 52.53 -31.83
N VAL A 8 -4.14 51.99 -31.94
CA VAL A 8 -3.75 50.85 -31.13
C VAL A 8 -3.55 51.38 -29.73
N GLU A 9 -4.49 51.12 -28.85
CA GLU A 9 -4.41 51.35 -27.43
C GLU A 9 -3.19 50.59 -26.90
N GLN A 10 -2.19 51.29 -26.44
CA GLN A 10 -1.00 50.67 -25.84
C GLN A 10 -1.43 49.91 -24.59
N ALA A 11 -1.36 48.61 -24.63
CA ALA A 11 -1.49 47.79 -23.47
C ALA A 11 -0.49 48.26 -22.38
N ALA A 12 -1.02 48.44 -21.17
CA ALA A 12 -0.21 48.79 -20.03
C ALA A 12 0.96 47.79 -19.88
N PRO A 13 2.15 48.24 -19.47
CA PRO A 13 3.28 47.35 -19.27
C PRO A 13 2.85 46.26 -18.28
N VAL A 14 2.96 45.01 -18.71
CA VAL A 14 2.80 43.84 -17.83
C VAL A 14 3.86 43.98 -16.73
N GLU A 15 3.40 44.23 -15.52
CA GLU A 15 4.26 44.27 -14.34
C GLU A 15 4.84 42.86 -14.21
N VAL A 16 6.11 42.71 -14.60
CA VAL A 16 6.85 41.46 -14.45
C VAL A 16 6.99 41.26 -12.95
N MET A 17 6.21 40.33 -12.40
CA MET A 17 6.38 39.92 -11.01
C MET A 17 7.89 39.64 -10.81
N PRO A 18 8.49 40.14 -9.73
CA PRO A 18 9.87 39.79 -9.42
C PRO A 18 9.91 38.26 -9.31
N GLN A 19 10.74 37.63 -10.13
CA GLN A 19 11.03 36.22 -9.96
C GLN A 19 11.51 36.06 -8.53
N PRO A 20 10.97 35.07 -7.80
CA PRO A 20 11.50 34.76 -6.48
C PRO A 20 13.01 34.61 -6.65
N ALA A 21 13.77 35.29 -5.81
CA ALA A 21 15.22 35.16 -5.76
C ALA A 21 15.53 33.69 -5.89
N GLU A 22 16.45 33.34 -6.77
CA GLU A 22 16.99 32.00 -6.89
C GLU A 22 17.75 31.66 -5.59
N ASP A 23 17.05 31.62 -4.49
CA ASP A 23 17.46 30.86 -3.32
C ASP A 23 17.36 29.40 -3.78
N PHE A 24 18.43 28.97 -4.41
CA PHE A 24 18.72 27.60 -4.75
C PHE A 24 18.50 26.82 -3.45
N TYR A 25 17.30 26.25 -3.32
CA TYR A 25 17.00 25.37 -2.19
C TYR A 25 17.96 24.19 -2.34
N ASP A 26 19.05 24.27 -1.61
CA ASP A 26 20.07 23.23 -1.61
C ASP A 26 19.49 21.99 -0.95
N TRP A 27 18.89 21.13 -1.76
CA TRP A 27 18.34 19.84 -1.34
C TRP A 27 19.38 18.94 -0.69
N SER A 28 20.70 19.25 -0.89
CA SER A 28 21.78 18.47 -0.28
C SER A 28 21.95 18.77 1.21
N MET A 29 21.40 19.92 1.69
CA MET A 29 21.49 20.34 3.09
C MET A 29 20.26 20.07 3.92
N ALA A 30 19.16 19.60 3.33
CA ALA A 30 18.05 19.05 4.08
C ALA A 30 18.50 17.70 4.66
N ALA A 31 19.18 17.74 5.81
CA ALA A 31 19.43 16.54 6.57
C ALA A 31 18.07 15.82 6.72
N ASP A 32 17.97 14.62 6.19
CA ASP A 32 16.77 13.80 6.34
C ASP A 32 16.56 13.59 7.84
N THR A 33 15.70 14.42 8.43
CA THR A 33 15.37 14.36 9.86
C THR A 33 14.36 13.28 10.16
N ARG A 34 13.96 12.50 9.14
CA ARG A 34 13.10 11.34 9.36
C ARG A 34 13.86 10.32 10.22
N PRO A 35 13.22 9.78 11.25
CA PRO A 35 13.83 8.67 11.98
C PRO A 35 14.14 7.55 10.99
N PRO A 36 15.27 6.83 11.16
CA PRO A 36 15.57 5.68 10.32
C PRO A 36 14.36 4.75 10.31
N ARG A 37 13.85 4.49 9.11
CA ARG A 37 12.75 3.52 8.94
C ARG A 37 13.26 2.19 9.45
N PRO A 38 12.50 1.46 10.30
CA PRO A 38 12.87 0.10 10.63
C PRO A 38 13.08 -0.65 9.32
N GLU A 39 14.17 -1.40 9.21
CA GLU A 39 14.46 -2.18 8.01
C GLU A 39 13.27 -3.12 7.78
N ALA A 40 12.45 -2.77 6.78
CA ALA A 40 11.39 -3.66 6.35
C ALA A 40 12.03 -4.96 5.84
N PRO A 41 11.47 -6.12 6.15
CA PRO A 41 11.99 -7.36 5.61
C PRO A 41 11.91 -7.30 4.08
N VAL A 42 13.01 -7.66 3.41
CA VAL A 42 13.11 -7.64 1.93
C VAL A 42 12.03 -8.56 1.35
N LEU A 43 11.30 -8.06 0.35
CA LEU A 43 10.29 -8.84 -0.36
C LEU A 43 10.96 -9.81 -1.33
N HIS A 44 10.64 -11.10 -1.24
CA HIS A 44 11.14 -12.12 -2.17
C HIS A 44 10.02 -12.68 -3.04
N TYR A 45 10.39 -13.21 -4.21
CA TYR A 45 9.42 -13.91 -5.05
C TYR A 45 8.81 -15.11 -4.29
N GLY A 46 7.50 -15.12 -4.21
CA GLY A 46 6.74 -16.10 -3.44
C GLY A 46 6.16 -15.53 -2.13
N ASP A 47 6.59 -14.36 -1.68
CA ASP A 47 6.01 -13.70 -0.52
C ASP A 47 4.75 -12.92 -0.90
N PHE A 48 3.82 -12.79 0.03
CA PHE A 48 2.71 -11.87 -0.10
C PHE A 48 3.17 -10.44 0.19
N VAL A 49 2.51 -9.49 -0.45
CA VAL A 49 2.82 -8.06 -0.32
C VAL A 49 2.24 -7.50 0.97
N ARG A 50 2.97 -6.61 1.64
CA ARG A 50 2.64 -6.01 2.92
C ARG A 50 2.57 -4.48 2.82
N PRO A 51 1.89 -3.81 3.77
CA PRO A 51 1.78 -2.35 3.77
C PRO A 51 3.13 -1.61 3.77
N GLU A 52 4.13 -2.18 4.45
CA GLU A 52 5.48 -1.62 4.60
C GLU A 52 6.40 -1.89 3.41
N ASP A 53 5.99 -2.74 2.47
CA ASP A 53 6.80 -3.03 1.29
C ASP A 53 6.88 -1.81 0.38
N ASN A 54 8.08 -1.58 -0.18
CA ASN A 54 8.33 -0.46 -1.08
C ASN A 54 7.69 -0.73 -2.45
N ILE A 55 7.04 0.28 -3.04
CA ILE A 55 6.33 0.14 -4.33
C ILE A 55 7.26 -0.37 -5.44
N MET A 56 8.48 0.18 -5.52
CA MET A 56 9.42 -0.24 -6.56
C MET A 56 9.95 -1.64 -6.35
N GLU A 57 10.12 -2.05 -5.09
CA GLU A 57 10.47 -3.43 -4.75
C GLU A 57 9.36 -4.38 -5.16
N VAL A 58 8.10 -4.05 -4.84
CA VAL A 58 6.92 -4.83 -5.24
C VAL A 58 6.85 -5.00 -6.75
N ILE A 59 7.01 -3.94 -7.54
CA ILE A 59 6.98 -4.00 -9.01
C ILE A 59 8.19 -4.74 -9.58
N THR A 60 9.34 -4.68 -8.91
CA THR A 60 10.54 -5.41 -9.32
C THR A 60 10.36 -6.91 -9.14
N VAL A 61 9.77 -7.34 -8.01
CA VAL A 61 9.52 -8.75 -7.70
C VAL A 61 8.30 -9.28 -8.47
N TYR A 62 7.26 -8.44 -8.62
CA TYR A 62 5.99 -8.75 -9.26
C TYR A 62 5.62 -7.66 -10.29
N PRO A 63 6.17 -7.70 -11.51
CA PRO A 63 5.93 -6.67 -12.53
C PRO A 63 4.45 -6.47 -12.89
N GLU A 64 3.62 -7.49 -12.72
CA GLU A 64 2.18 -7.44 -12.94
C GLU A 64 1.42 -6.56 -11.94
N MET A 65 2.03 -6.23 -10.80
CA MET A 65 1.42 -5.29 -9.85
C MET A 65 1.41 -3.85 -10.37
N GLY A 66 2.30 -3.52 -11.31
CA GLY A 66 2.32 -2.19 -11.94
C GLY A 66 0.99 -1.79 -12.57
N PRO A 67 0.43 -2.58 -13.52
CA PRO A 67 -0.90 -2.35 -14.08
C PRO A 67 -2.01 -2.25 -13.04
N LEU A 68 -2.01 -3.12 -12.02
CA LEU A 68 -3.01 -3.12 -10.96
C LEU A 68 -2.95 -1.82 -10.15
N LEU A 69 -1.75 -1.37 -9.76
CA LEU A 69 -1.57 -0.08 -9.08
C LEU A 69 -2.08 1.10 -9.93
N MET A 70 -1.89 1.04 -11.26
CA MET A 70 -2.41 2.05 -12.17
C MET A 70 -3.94 2.07 -12.23
N GLU A 71 -4.62 0.92 -12.17
CA GLU A 71 -6.09 0.80 -12.11
C GLU A 71 -6.63 1.45 -10.84
N TYR A 72 -5.90 1.36 -9.75
CA TYR A 72 -6.18 2.07 -8.50
C TYR A 72 -5.83 3.58 -8.54
N GLY A 73 -5.40 4.11 -9.69
CA GLY A 73 -5.08 5.53 -9.87
C GLY A 73 -3.68 5.92 -9.39
N MET A 74 -2.84 4.97 -9.02
CA MET A 74 -1.44 5.20 -8.69
C MET A 74 -0.59 5.35 -9.96
N HIS A 75 -0.72 6.47 -10.65
CA HIS A 75 0.02 6.75 -11.89
C HIS A 75 1.48 7.12 -11.63
N CYS A 76 1.91 7.13 -10.37
CA CYS A 76 3.27 7.41 -9.95
C CYS A 76 4.22 6.21 -10.16
N VAL A 77 3.73 5.08 -10.64
CA VAL A 77 4.55 3.91 -10.98
C VAL A 77 5.60 4.31 -12.01
N GLY A 78 6.87 4.37 -11.58
CA GLY A 78 7.99 4.85 -12.39
C GLY A 78 8.31 6.35 -12.22
N CYS A 79 7.62 7.08 -11.35
CA CYS A 79 7.99 8.42 -10.94
C CYS A 79 9.10 8.38 -9.87
N PHE A 80 9.96 9.41 -9.87
CA PHE A 80 11.09 9.49 -8.95
C PHE A 80 10.69 9.46 -7.46
N VAL A 81 9.46 9.85 -7.14
CA VAL A 81 8.91 9.87 -5.78
C VAL A 81 8.61 8.47 -5.24
N SER A 82 8.24 7.53 -6.10
CA SER A 82 7.87 6.16 -5.70
C SER A 82 9.05 5.27 -5.29
N TYR A 83 10.30 5.75 -5.45
CA TYR A 83 11.47 4.95 -5.07
C TYR A 83 11.61 4.73 -3.57
N ASP A 84 11.10 5.65 -2.75
CA ASP A 84 11.22 5.61 -1.29
C ASP A 84 9.88 5.40 -0.55
N GLU A 85 8.76 5.33 -1.31
CA GLU A 85 7.43 5.20 -0.70
C GLU A 85 7.04 3.75 -0.50
N THR A 86 6.47 3.48 0.67
CA THR A 86 5.78 2.22 0.96
C THR A 86 4.37 2.23 0.36
N LEU A 87 3.76 1.05 0.21
CA LEU A 87 2.36 0.95 -0.18
C LEU A 87 1.44 1.70 0.78
N TRP A 88 1.74 1.63 2.09
CA TRP A 88 1.00 2.40 3.10
C TRP A 88 1.06 3.91 2.84
N GLU A 89 2.25 4.47 2.68
CA GLU A 89 2.43 5.90 2.46
C GLU A 89 1.72 6.37 1.18
N ALA A 90 1.90 5.63 0.09
CA ALA A 90 1.26 5.97 -1.18
C ALA A 90 -0.27 5.92 -1.11
N THR A 91 -0.85 4.90 -0.47
CA THR A 91 -2.31 4.82 -0.32
C THR A 91 -2.87 5.96 0.51
N GLN A 92 -2.15 6.43 1.55
CA GLN A 92 -2.56 7.61 2.32
C GLN A 92 -2.60 8.87 1.46
N VAL A 93 -1.59 9.09 0.60
CA VAL A 93 -1.55 10.25 -0.31
C VAL A 93 -2.72 10.21 -1.30
N HIS A 94 -3.09 9.03 -1.76
CA HIS A 94 -4.19 8.83 -2.72
C HIS A 94 -5.57 8.70 -2.07
N GLY A 95 -5.66 8.71 -0.74
CA GLY A 95 -6.92 8.59 0.01
C GLY A 95 -7.59 7.22 -0.14
N MET A 96 -6.79 6.17 -0.30
CA MET A 96 -7.23 4.80 -0.50
C MET A 96 -7.02 3.96 0.76
N ASP A 97 -7.78 2.88 0.88
CA ASP A 97 -7.56 1.87 1.91
C ASP A 97 -6.45 0.90 1.43
N VAL A 98 -5.33 0.89 2.16
CA VAL A 98 -4.20 0.00 1.86
C VAL A 98 -4.61 -1.48 1.93
N PHE A 99 -5.51 -1.85 2.83
CA PHE A 99 -5.92 -3.24 2.99
C PHE A 99 -6.83 -3.72 1.86
N GLU A 100 -7.63 -2.83 1.26
CA GLU A 100 -8.40 -3.15 0.06
C GLU A 100 -7.47 -3.43 -1.13
N LEU A 101 -6.49 -2.56 -1.35
CA LEU A 101 -5.46 -2.74 -2.38
C LEU A 101 -4.66 -4.03 -2.18
N LEU A 102 -4.17 -4.26 -0.95
CA LEU A 102 -3.40 -5.47 -0.61
C LEU A 102 -4.23 -6.74 -0.73
N GLY A 103 -5.53 -6.66 -0.43
CA GLY A 103 -6.47 -7.77 -0.63
C GLY A 103 -6.44 -8.26 -2.08
N GLU A 104 -6.61 -7.36 -3.04
CA GLU A 104 -6.58 -7.71 -4.47
C GLU A 104 -5.20 -8.14 -4.96
N MET A 105 -4.14 -7.45 -4.54
CA MET A 105 -2.77 -7.84 -4.89
C MET A 105 -2.44 -9.26 -4.41
N ASN A 106 -2.74 -9.56 -3.16
CA ASN A 106 -2.43 -10.86 -2.57
C ASN A 106 -3.37 -11.98 -3.05
N GLU A 107 -4.62 -11.68 -3.39
CA GLU A 107 -5.51 -12.65 -4.05
C GLU A 107 -4.96 -13.05 -5.43
N TYR A 108 -4.53 -12.06 -6.22
CA TYR A 108 -3.87 -12.34 -7.50
C TYR A 108 -2.60 -13.18 -7.32
N LEU A 109 -1.77 -12.86 -6.31
CA LEU A 109 -0.54 -13.62 -6.02
C LEU A 109 -0.84 -15.03 -5.52
N ALA A 110 -1.89 -15.21 -4.71
CA ALA A 110 -2.31 -16.52 -4.24
C ALA A 110 -2.67 -17.45 -5.41
N ASP A 111 -3.46 -16.95 -6.35
CA ASP A 111 -3.81 -17.68 -7.57
C ASP A 111 -2.58 -18.00 -8.42
N LYS A 112 -1.72 -17.00 -8.65
CA LYS A 112 -0.51 -17.14 -9.46
C LYS A 112 0.50 -18.12 -8.85
N LEU A 113 0.69 -18.08 -7.54
CA LEU A 113 1.68 -18.89 -6.83
C LEU A 113 1.12 -20.24 -6.36
N GLY A 114 -0.19 -20.47 -6.51
CA GLY A 114 -0.87 -21.65 -5.98
C GLY A 114 -0.77 -21.74 -4.45
N LYS A 115 -0.79 -20.58 -3.77
CA LYS A 115 -0.70 -20.47 -2.31
C LYS A 115 -2.06 -20.10 -1.72
N GLU A 116 -2.29 -20.53 -0.50
CA GLU A 116 -3.42 -20.04 0.29
C GLU A 116 -3.08 -18.67 0.89
N LEU A 117 -4.03 -17.73 0.83
CA LEU A 117 -3.92 -16.40 1.43
C LEU A 117 -3.65 -16.45 2.94
N ILE A 118 -4.36 -17.35 3.60
CA ILE A 118 -4.25 -17.60 5.03
C ILE A 118 -4.15 -19.10 5.22
N GLY A 119 -3.14 -19.54 5.96
CA GLY A 119 -2.94 -20.94 6.31
C GLY A 119 -2.76 -21.13 7.81
N GLY A 120 -2.61 -22.37 8.24
CA GLY A 120 -2.39 -22.69 9.67
C GLY A 120 -1.13 -22.04 10.25
N GLY A 121 -0.10 -21.83 9.44
CA GLY A 121 1.15 -21.17 9.84
C GLY A 121 1.11 -19.63 9.84
N THR A 122 -0.03 -19.04 9.48
CA THR A 122 -0.18 -17.57 9.49
C THR A 122 -0.18 -17.06 10.93
N LYS A 123 0.71 -16.13 11.23
CA LYS A 123 0.81 -15.51 12.55
C LYS A 123 -0.36 -14.57 12.79
N LEU A 124 -0.83 -14.49 14.01
CA LEU A 124 -1.99 -13.70 14.38
C LEU A 124 -1.74 -12.20 14.15
N GLN A 125 -0.54 -11.72 14.42
CA GLN A 125 -0.16 -10.33 14.14
C GLN A 125 -0.29 -10.01 12.66
N ASP A 126 0.26 -10.84 11.79
CA ASP A 126 0.22 -10.65 10.34
C ASP A 126 -1.23 -10.75 9.83
N LEU A 127 -1.98 -11.73 10.33
CA LEU A 127 -3.39 -11.92 9.99
C LEU A 127 -4.23 -10.67 10.28
N LEU A 128 -4.12 -10.12 11.48
CA LEU A 128 -4.93 -8.96 11.89
C LEU A 128 -4.45 -7.65 11.27
N THR A 129 -3.17 -7.56 10.92
CA THR A 129 -2.60 -6.40 10.22
C THR A 129 -3.05 -6.38 8.77
N MET A 130 -2.93 -7.50 8.08
CA MET A 130 -3.25 -7.62 6.65
C MET A 130 -4.75 -7.77 6.38
N TYR A 131 -5.46 -8.49 7.28
CA TYR A 131 -6.85 -8.88 7.10
C TYR A 131 -7.67 -8.61 8.38
N PRO A 132 -7.85 -7.34 8.80
CA PRO A 132 -8.52 -6.99 10.06
C PRO A 132 -9.96 -7.53 10.14
N GLN A 133 -10.62 -7.75 9.00
CA GLN A 133 -11.96 -8.33 8.94
C GLN A 133 -12.02 -9.79 9.48
N THR A 134 -10.89 -10.50 9.53
CA THR A 134 -10.82 -11.85 10.08
C THR A 134 -11.00 -11.90 11.59
N LEU A 135 -10.84 -10.74 12.27
CA LEU A 135 -11.14 -10.64 13.70
C LEU A 135 -12.58 -11.06 14.04
N ALA A 136 -13.53 -10.72 13.17
CA ALA A 136 -14.92 -11.10 13.35
C ALA A 136 -15.09 -12.64 13.34
N VAL A 137 -14.34 -13.33 12.47
CA VAL A 137 -14.33 -14.81 12.42
C VAL A 137 -13.75 -15.39 13.70
N LEU A 138 -12.62 -14.85 14.19
CA LEU A 138 -12.03 -15.32 15.46
C LEU A 138 -13.02 -15.17 16.62
N GLN A 139 -13.74 -14.06 16.68
CA GLN A 139 -14.77 -13.81 17.69
C GLN A 139 -15.98 -14.75 17.55
N GLU A 140 -16.44 -15.03 16.32
CA GLU A 140 -17.54 -15.94 16.04
C GLU A 140 -17.25 -17.36 16.54
N TYR A 141 -16.02 -17.83 16.35
CA TYR A 141 -15.56 -19.13 16.85
C TYR A 141 -15.17 -19.10 18.34
N GLY A 142 -15.30 -17.95 19.02
CA GLY A 142 -14.96 -17.80 20.42
C GLY A 142 -13.49 -17.97 20.72
N ILE A 143 -12.63 -17.66 19.76
CA ILE A 143 -11.17 -17.77 19.91
C ILE A 143 -10.67 -16.65 20.82
N GLU A 144 -10.12 -17.02 21.98
CA GLU A 144 -9.49 -16.09 22.89
C GLU A 144 -8.14 -15.63 22.33
N MET A 145 -7.92 -14.32 22.38
CA MET A 145 -6.68 -13.74 21.87
C MET A 145 -5.53 -14.02 22.82
N PRO A 146 -4.39 -14.57 22.35
CA PRO A 146 -3.22 -14.81 23.18
C PRO A 146 -2.51 -13.51 23.53
N GLU A 147 -1.69 -13.53 24.58
CA GLU A 147 -0.79 -12.42 24.90
C GLU A 147 0.32 -12.26 23.84
N ASP A 148 0.76 -13.40 23.27
CA ASP A 148 1.79 -13.45 22.24
C ASP A 148 1.13 -13.48 20.86
N MET A 149 1.15 -12.33 20.18
CA MET A 149 0.59 -12.14 18.85
C MET A 149 1.44 -12.81 17.74
N ASP A 150 2.62 -13.33 18.06
CA ASP A 150 3.46 -14.10 17.13
C ASP A 150 3.02 -15.59 17.04
N THR A 151 1.96 -15.95 17.77
CA THR A 151 1.35 -17.28 17.71
C THR A 151 0.66 -17.50 16.36
N ASP A 152 0.89 -18.65 15.74
CA ASP A 152 0.23 -19.05 14.49
C ASP A 152 -1.19 -19.62 14.75
N LEU A 153 -2.03 -19.57 13.69
CA LEU A 153 -3.43 -20.01 13.75
C LEU A 153 -3.58 -21.49 14.12
N ALA A 154 -2.68 -22.35 13.65
CA ALA A 154 -2.76 -23.78 13.95
C ALA A 154 -2.52 -24.04 15.43
N THR A 155 -1.50 -23.39 16.00
CA THR A 155 -1.19 -23.46 17.43
C THR A 155 -2.34 -22.89 18.28
N LEU A 156 -2.86 -21.72 17.88
CA LEU A 156 -3.94 -21.05 18.59
C LEU A 156 -5.23 -21.88 18.62
N THR A 157 -5.65 -22.40 17.45
CA THR A 157 -6.86 -23.21 17.34
C THR A 157 -6.72 -24.55 18.03
N ALA A 158 -5.55 -25.19 17.95
CA ALA A 158 -5.26 -26.45 18.62
C ALA A 158 -5.31 -26.29 20.16
N ALA A 159 -4.74 -25.22 20.70
CA ALA A 159 -4.75 -24.92 22.14
C ALA A 159 -6.18 -24.80 22.70
N GLN A 160 -7.10 -24.27 21.88
CA GLN A 160 -8.49 -24.04 22.26
C GLN A 160 -9.45 -25.14 21.75
N LYS A 161 -8.93 -26.19 21.12
CA LYS A 161 -9.67 -27.34 20.57
C LYS A 161 -10.71 -26.94 19.52
N ILE A 162 -10.39 -25.95 18.71
CA ILE A 162 -11.23 -25.45 17.61
C ILE A 162 -10.71 -26.04 16.29
N SER A 163 -11.61 -26.32 15.36
CA SER A 163 -11.23 -26.84 14.04
C SER A 163 -10.55 -25.75 13.22
N LEU A 164 -9.25 -25.90 12.94
CA LEU A 164 -8.50 -25.00 12.08
C LEU A 164 -9.12 -24.90 10.67
N THR A 165 -9.55 -26.04 10.11
CA THR A 165 -10.12 -26.08 8.76
C THR A 165 -11.38 -25.24 8.65
N ASP A 166 -12.27 -25.31 9.64
CA ASP A 166 -13.53 -24.54 9.63
C ASP A 166 -13.25 -23.04 9.75
N VAL A 167 -12.29 -22.67 10.61
CA VAL A 167 -11.86 -21.28 10.79
C VAL A 167 -11.25 -20.73 9.50
N LEU A 168 -10.35 -21.47 8.85
CA LEU A 168 -9.73 -21.07 7.59
C LEU A 168 -10.77 -20.94 6.46
N GLU A 169 -11.69 -21.89 6.36
CA GLU A 169 -12.76 -21.84 5.34
C GLU A 169 -13.62 -20.58 5.51
N GLN A 170 -13.99 -20.25 6.74
CA GLN A 170 -14.78 -19.05 7.01
C GLN A 170 -13.96 -17.76 6.77
N MET A 171 -12.69 -17.74 7.13
CA MET A 171 -11.81 -16.61 6.83
C MET A 171 -11.68 -16.39 5.33
N HIS A 172 -11.41 -17.43 4.55
CA HIS A 172 -11.33 -17.33 3.09
C HIS A 172 -12.65 -16.85 2.48
N ARG A 173 -13.80 -17.26 3.03
CA ARG A 173 -15.12 -16.80 2.58
C ARG A 173 -15.31 -15.29 2.83
N VAL A 174 -14.91 -14.80 3.99
CA VAL A 174 -14.99 -13.37 4.34
C VAL A 174 -14.04 -12.53 3.46
N LEU A 175 -12.87 -13.06 3.12
CA LEU A 175 -11.89 -12.38 2.28
C LEU A 175 -12.33 -12.30 0.81
N ARG A 176 -12.98 -13.33 0.29
CA ARG A 176 -13.46 -13.37 -1.10
C ARG A 176 -14.75 -12.60 -1.35
N LYS A 177 -15.35 -11.99 -0.31
CA LYS A 177 -16.62 -11.23 -0.41
C LYS A 177 -17.76 -12.03 -1.11
N GLU A 178 -17.81 -13.36 -0.89
CA GLU A 178 -18.95 -14.19 -1.33
C GLU A 178 -20.17 -14.03 -0.41
#